data_ea6a234df9b5ef425a6b41ae9c01bd8a
#
_entry.id   ea6a234df9b5ef425a6b41ae9c01bd8a
#
_cell.length_a   1.000
_cell.length_b   1.000
_cell.length_c   1.000
_cell.angle_alpha   90.00
_cell.angle_beta   90.00
_cell.angle_gamma   90.00
#
_symmetry.space_group_name_H-M   'P 1'
#
loop_
_entity.id
_entity.type
_entity.pdbx_description
1 polymer ?
#
loop_
_entity_poly.entity_id
_entity_poly.type
_entity_poly.pdbx_seq_one_letter_code
_entity_poly.pdbx_strand_id
1 'polypeptide(L)'
;TFSPPNDADIAEVEAVPWPVKRGEVSFHHSLTWHGSPFNRSGRPRRAIAIHYMTGDARFDAGGDHIMKQFVDLPDGAPMAEAGAHFPSVCRGGAPVGVPVHLSA
;
A
#
# COMPACT_ATOMS: atom_id res chain seq x y z
N THR A 1 11.93 -1.95 -11.66
CA THR A 1 10.84 -2.72 -12.28
C THR A 1 10.65 -3.99 -11.45
N PHE A 2 9.50 -4.14 -10.84
CA PHE A 2 9.14 -5.38 -10.15
C PHE A 2 8.79 -6.42 -11.22
N SER A 3 9.57 -7.49 -11.31
CA SER A 3 9.20 -8.66 -12.09
C SER A 3 8.51 -9.65 -11.17
N PRO A 4 7.34 -10.15 -11.52
CA PRO A 4 6.74 -11.23 -10.75
C PRO A 4 7.67 -12.45 -10.79
N PRO A 5 7.70 -13.26 -9.71
CA PRO A 5 8.49 -14.49 -9.70
C PRO A 5 8.04 -15.40 -10.84
N ASN A 6 8.98 -16.11 -11.44
CA ASN A 6 8.65 -17.19 -12.38
C ASN A 6 8.17 -18.43 -11.61
N ASP A 7 7.62 -19.41 -12.31
CA ASP A 7 7.08 -20.63 -11.69
C ASP A 7 8.13 -21.42 -10.89
N ALA A 8 9.40 -21.34 -11.24
CA ALA A 8 10.48 -22.00 -10.51
C ALA A 8 10.76 -21.28 -9.17
N ASP A 9 10.71 -19.94 -9.16
CA ASP A 9 10.88 -19.16 -7.91
C ASP A 9 9.73 -19.42 -6.94
N ILE A 10 8.52 -19.63 -7.44
CA ILE A 10 7.33 -19.96 -6.64
C ILE A 10 7.43 -21.33 -6.01
N ALA A 11 8.05 -22.31 -6.68
CA ALA A 11 8.15 -23.67 -6.18
C ALA A 11 8.99 -23.79 -4.90
N GLU A 12 9.88 -22.83 -4.62
CA GLU A 12 10.71 -22.78 -3.41
C GLU A 12 10.09 -21.94 -2.28
N VAL A 13 8.93 -21.31 -2.51
CA VAL A 13 8.29 -20.41 -1.54
C VAL A 13 7.33 -21.18 -0.64
N GLU A 14 7.59 -21.17 0.66
CA GLU A 14 6.64 -21.65 1.64
C GLU A 14 5.52 -20.64 1.85
N ALA A 15 4.28 -21.03 1.57
CA ALA A 15 3.12 -20.20 1.82
C ALA A 15 2.70 -20.28 3.28
N VAL A 16 2.87 -19.19 4.02
CA VAL A 16 2.45 -19.09 5.43
C VAL A 16 1.04 -18.53 5.50
N PRO A 17 0.05 -19.31 6.01
CA PRO A 17 -1.30 -18.80 6.20
C PRO A 17 -1.34 -17.68 7.25
N TRP A 18 -1.98 -16.56 6.88
CA TRP A 18 -2.15 -15.41 7.77
C TRP A 18 -3.64 -15.05 7.91
N PRO A 19 -4.41 -15.82 8.69
CA PRO A 19 -5.83 -15.55 8.89
C PRO A 19 -6.02 -14.29 9.73
N VAL A 20 -6.85 -13.37 9.23
CA VAL A 20 -7.20 -12.10 9.89
C VAL A 20 -8.71 -12.08 10.13
N LYS A 21 -9.13 -11.87 11.36
CA LYS A 21 -10.54 -11.78 11.73
C LYS A 21 -11.10 -10.38 11.46
N ARG A 22 -12.42 -10.27 11.50
CA ARG A 22 -13.09 -8.97 11.38
C ARG A 22 -12.63 -8.02 12.49
N GLY A 23 -12.18 -6.83 12.12
CA GLY A 23 -11.65 -5.81 13.02
C GLY A 23 -10.15 -5.91 13.30
N GLU A 24 -9.49 -6.96 12.84
CA GLU A 24 -8.03 -7.08 12.92
C GLU A 24 -7.34 -6.42 11.74
N VAL A 25 -6.07 -6.08 11.92
CA VAL A 25 -5.22 -5.44 10.93
C VAL A 25 -3.96 -6.28 10.73
N SER A 26 -3.52 -6.37 9.50
CA SER A 26 -2.27 -7.00 9.12
C SER A 26 -1.35 -5.94 8.51
N PHE A 27 -0.08 -5.97 8.88
CA PHE A 27 0.95 -5.11 8.30
C PHE A 27 2.00 -5.99 7.60
N HIS A 28 2.41 -5.59 6.42
CA HIS A 28 3.51 -6.23 5.71
C HIS A 28 4.25 -5.21 4.85
N HIS A 29 5.50 -5.51 4.57
CA HIS A 29 6.32 -4.69 3.69
C HIS A 29 5.79 -4.76 2.24
N SER A 30 5.95 -3.68 1.47
CA SER A 30 5.47 -3.59 0.08
C SER A 30 6.08 -4.67 -0.84
N LEU A 31 7.27 -5.16 -0.54
CA LEU A 31 7.95 -6.24 -1.28
C LEU A 31 7.61 -7.65 -0.78
N THR A 32 6.73 -7.78 0.22
CA THR A 32 6.29 -9.10 0.69
C THR A 32 5.36 -9.71 -0.34
N TRP A 33 5.72 -10.87 -0.85
CA TRP A 33 4.83 -11.62 -1.71
C TRP A 33 3.61 -12.07 -0.90
N HIS A 34 2.47 -11.70 -1.36
CA HIS A 34 1.23 -12.02 -0.66
C HIS A 34 0.08 -12.19 -1.64
N GLY A 35 -0.91 -12.94 -1.23
CA GLY A 35 -2.08 -13.17 -2.04
C GLY A 35 -3.18 -13.86 -1.25
N SER A 36 -4.28 -14.13 -1.89
CA SER A 36 -5.33 -14.96 -1.33
C SER A 36 -5.96 -15.83 -2.42
N PRO A 37 -6.35 -17.05 -2.08
CA PRO A 37 -7.09 -17.89 -3.00
C PRO A 37 -8.47 -17.30 -3.31
N PHE A 38 -9.13 -17.83 -4.30
CA PHE A 38 -10.50 -17.44 -4.63
C PHE A 38 -11.43 -17.60 -3.43
N ASN A 39 -12.26 -16.61 -3.21
CA ASN A 39 -13.29 -16.67 -2.18
C ASN A 39 -14.39 -17.67 -2.54
N ARG A 40 -14.45 -18.78 -1.83
CA ARG A 40 -15.43 -19.85 -2.01
C ARG A 40 -16.50 -19.87 -0.93
N SER A 41 -16.56 -18.86 -0.07
CA SER A 41 -17.48 -18.82 1.08
C SER A 41 -18.93 -18.45 0.72
N GLY A 42 -19.20 -18.01 -0.51
CA GLY A 42 -20.51 -17.48 -0.91
C GLY A 42 -20.86 -16.12 -0.29
N ARG A 43 -19.97 -15.52 0.49
CA ARG A 43 -20.15 -14.21 1.13
C ARG A 43 -19.10 -13.22 0.67
N PRO A 44 -19.41 -11.92 0.54
CA PRO A 44 -18.43 -10.90 0.20
C PRO A 44 -17.30 -10.84 1.24
N ARG A 45 -16.05 -10.79 0.77
CA ARG A 45 -14.88 -10.45 1.58
C ARG A 45 -14.52 -8.99 1.31
N ARG A 46 -14.66 -8.15 2.33
CA ARG A 46 -14.33 -6.73 2.24
C ARG A 46 -13.11 -6.43 3.10
N ALA A 47 -12.17 -5.68 2.58
CA ALA A 47 -11.00 -5.20 3.28
C ALA A 47 -10.68 -3.78 2.81
N ILE A 48 -10.03 -3.00 3.68
CA ILE A 48 -9.43 -1.72 3.34
C ILE A 48 -7.93 -1.96 3.28
N ALA A 49 -7.30 -1.60 2.17
CA ALA A 49 -5.86 -1.60 2.03
C ALA A 49 -5.36 -0.15 2.07
N ILE A 50 -4.44 0.13 2.97
CA ILE A 50 -3.81 1.44 3.10
C ILE A 50 -2.32 1.26 2.82
N HIS A 51 -1.81 2.02 1.86
CA HIS A 51 -0.42 1.98 1.46
C HIS A 51 0.30 3.18 2.05
N TYR A 52 1.38 2.92 2.77
CA TYR A 52 2.26 3.94 3.31
C TYR A 52 3.56 3.96 2.53
N MET A 53 4.13 5.13 2.38
CA MET A 53 5.48 5.32 1.86
C MET A 53 6.31 6.15 2.83
N THR A 54 7.63 6.03 2.75
CA THR A 54 8.56 6.82 3.55
C THR A 54 8.60 8.27 3.05
N GLY A 55 8.96 9.22 3.92
CA GLY A 55 8.99 10.65 3.58
C GLY A 55 10.09 11.03 2.56
N ASP A 56 11.05 10.15 2.32
CA ASP A 56 12.11 10.29 1.32
C ASP A 56 11.74 9.66 -0.03
N ALA A 57 10.57 9.04 -0.15
CA ALA A 57 10.07 8.53 -1.42
C ALA A 57 9.99 9.64 -2.47
N ARG A 58 10.41 9.34 -3.69
CA ARG A 58 10.41 10.27 -4.81
C ARG A 58 9.51 9.81 -5.92
N PHE A 59 8.90 10.77 -6.59
CA PHE A 59 8.04 10.50 -7.73
C PHE A 59 8.87 9.97 -8.90
N ASP A 60 8.42 8.87 -9.48
CA ASP A 60 8.94 8.30 -10.73
C ASP A 60 7.91 8.53 -11.84
N ALA A 61 8.18 9.50 -12.68
CA ALA A 61 7.30 9.81 -13.80
C ALA A 61 7.33 8.72 -14.90
N GLY A 62 8.35 7.88 -14.93
CA GLY A 62 8.44 6.73 -15.84
C GLY A 62 7.65 5.51 -15.36
N GLY A 63 7.35 5.44 -14.06
CA GLY A 63 6.60 4.34 -13.46
C GLY A 63 5.14 4.31 -13.89
N ASP A 64 4.56 3.12 -13.93
CA ASP A 64 3.13 2.92 -14.18
C ASP A 64 2.42 2.56 -12.86
N HIS A 65 1.56 3.46 -12.40
CA HIS A 65 0.81 3.26 -11.17
C HIS A 65 -0.54 4.00 -11.23
N ILE A 66 -1.58 3.38 -10.72
CA ILE A 66 -2.96 3.92 -10.78
C ILE A 66 -3.09 5.30 -10.11
N MET A 67 -2.29 5.57 -9.07
CA MET A 67 -2.30 6.86 -8.37
C MET A 67 -1.50 7.96 -9.09
N LYS A 68 -0.75 7.65 -10.14
CA LYS A 68 0.05 8.60 -10.90
C LYS A 68 -0.77 9.79 -11.40
N GLN A 69 -2.01 9.56 -11.80
CA GLN A 69 -2.93 10.60 -12.26
C GLN A 69 -3.24 11.70 -11.23
N PHE A 70 -2.95 11.46 -9.95
CA PHE A 70 -3.18 12.41 -8.84
C PHE A 70 -1.88 13.10 -8.38
N VAL A 71 -0.77 12.88 -9.08
CA VAL A 71 0.53 13.47 -8.75
C VAL A 71 0.86 14.53 -9.79
N ASP A 72 0.95 15.78 -9.36
CA ASP A 72 1.38 16.91 -10.17
C ASP A 72 2.76 17.38 -9.68
N LEU A 73 3.74 16.52 -9.86
CA LEU A 73 5.12 16.76 -9.47
C LEU A 73 6.07 16.44 -10.65
N PRO A 74 7.20 17.16 -10.76
CA PRO A 74 8.25 16.75 -11.68
C PRO A 74 8.90 15.44 -11.24
N ASP A 75 9.50 14.73 -12.19
CA ASP A 75 10.25 13.52 -11.92
C ASP A 75 11.32 13.74 -10.84
N GLY A 76 11.46 12.79 -9.92
CA GLY A 76 12.39 12.86 -8.79
C GLY A 76 11.99 13.78 -7.64
N ALA A 77 10.86 14.48 -7.72
CA ALA A 77 10.39 15.34 -6.62
C ALA A 77 9.94 14.51 -5.39
N PRO A 78 10.08 15.06 -4.17
CA PRO A 78 9.64 14.36 -2.95
C PRO A 78 8.13 14.11 -2.95
N MET A 79 7.69 12.89 -2.70
CA MET A 79 6.27 12.55 -2.59
C MET A 79 5.55 13.26 -1.42
N ALA A 80 6.30 13.75 -0.43
CA ALA A 80 5.76 14.58 0.65
C ALA A 80 5.12 15.90 0.13
N GLU A 81 5.42 16.31 -1.10
CA GLU A 81 4.89 17.51 -1.75
C GLU A 81 3.68 17.22 -2.66
N ALA A 82 3.27 15.96 -2.78
CA ALA A 82 2.23 15.53 -3.73
C ALA A 82 0.79 15.98 -3.39
N GLY A 83 0.61 16.72 -2.30
CA GLY A 83 -0.67 17.35 -1.96
C GLY A 83 -1.69 16.44 -1.28
N ALA A 84 -2.96 16.81 -1.38
CA ALA A 84 -4.04 16.27 -0.56
C ALA A 84 -4.34 14.76 -0.77
N HIS A 85 -4.00 14.22 -1.92
CA HIS A 85 -4.18 12.79 -2.20
C HIS A 85 -3.14 11.91 -1.50
N PHE A 86 -2.07 12.51 -0.97
CA PHE A 86 -0.95 11.84 -0.29
C PHE A 86 -0.68 12.51 1.07
N PRO A 87 -1.63 12.47 2.01
CA PRO A 87 -1.49 13.16 3.28
C PRO A 87 -0.36 12.56 4.11
N SER A 88 0.46 13.43 4.69
CA SER A 88 1.47 12.99 5.67
C SER A 88 0.78 12.57 6.96
N VAL A 89 1.01 11.35 7.42
CA VAL A 89 0.45 10.82 8.68
C VAL A 89 1.44 10.88 9.84
N CYS A 90 2.73 11.02 9.52
CA CYS A 90 3.81 11.15 10.51
C CYS A 90 4.89 12.09 9.97
N ARG A 91 5.42 12.95 10.82
CA ARG A 91 6.54 13.84 10.50
C ARG A 91 7.49 13.92 11.67
N GLY A 92 8.79 13.68 11.41
CA GLY A 92 9.81 13.70 12.45
C GLY A 92 9.53 12.74 13.62
N GLY A 93 8.93 11.58 13.34
CA GLY A 93 8.58 10.59 14.35
C GLY A 93 7.28 10.87 15.14
N ALA A 94 6.62 12.00 14.89
CA ALA A 94 5.37 12.37 15.53
C ALA A 94 4.18 12.23 14.57
N PRO A 95 3.00 11.73 15.02
CA PRO A 95 1.79 11.73 14.22
C PRO A 95 1.42 13.15 13.77
N VAL A 96 1.06 13.32 12.52
CA VAL A 96 0.43 14.54 12.05
C VAL A 96 -1.07 14.40 12.30
N GLY A 97 -1.61 15.30 13.15
CA GLY A 97 -3.03 15.31 13.44
C GLY A 97 -3.83 15.55 12.16
N VAL A 98 -4.49 14.55 11.66
CA VAL A 98 -5.51 14.70 10.62
C VAL A 98 -6.79 15.05 11.37
N PRO A 99 -7.45 16.19 11.09
CA PRO A 99 -8.77 16.46 11.63
C PRO A 99 -9.71 15.35 11.11
N VAL A 100 -10.04 14.39 11.96
CA VAL A 100 -11.06 13.39 11.63
C VAL A 100 -12.40 14.09 11.79
N HIS A 101 -12.94 14.65 10.73
CA HIS A 101 -14.33 15.02 10.68
C HIS A 101 -15.15 13.72 10.60
N LEU A 102 -15.46 13.15 11.73
CA LEU A 102 -16.51 12.14 11.84
C LEU A 102 -17.83 12.92 11.71
N SER A 103 -18.34 13.03 10.50
CA SER A 103 -19.74 13.38 10.28
C SER A 103 -20.58 12.27 10.86
N ALA A 104 -21.32 12.55 11.91
CA ALA A 104 -22.32 11.64 12.44
C ALA A 104 -23.46 11.44 11.45
#